data_9ecf27ec594206a28ee4413cfa3b15ae
#
_entry.id   9ecf27ec594206a28ee4413cfa3b15ae
#
_cell.length_a   1.000
_cell.length_b   1.000
_cell.length_c   1.000
_cell.angle_alpha   90.00
_cell.angle_beta   90.00
_cell.angle_gamma   90.00
#
_symmetry.space_group_name_H-M   'P 1'
#
loop_
_entity.id
_entity.type
_entity.pdbx_description
1 polymer ?
#
loop_
_entity_poly.entity_id
_entity_poly.type
_entity_poly.pdbx_seq_one_letter_code
_entity_poly.pdbx_strand_id
1 'polypeptide(L)'
;MLWLLAWFLVWLAFYWPWATGALTIPWDGKAQFAPQVQFLAKSFARGELPLWTPNVFAGHPQIADPQSMLFSPPFILLALADPAPGPWVIDSVVFAMLFIAGIFIALFTRDLGWHGGTGLIAAIVFAFGAAMAWRLQHFGQVLSLAYMAPTIFLLNRALSDRPIAARILYGALAGLVAAFIVLGRDQVGLLCLYILVAFAATRVLPGPLGTLPTRILHAVPAVVAGSVTALALVVLPIALTLLGGYLTAPRRAYGFLTDQDANALWMSLKQLSV
;
A
#
# COMPACT_ATOMS: atom_id res chain seq x y z
N MET A 1 -0.96 26.03 -11.74
CA MET A 1 0.19 25.42 -12.47
C MET A 1 1.52 25.58 -11.72
N LEU A 2 1.87 26.75 -11.22
CA LEU A 2 3.15 26.99 -10.52
C LEU A 2 3.45 26.02 -9.36
N TRP A 3 2.46 25.65 -8.56
CA TRP A 3 2.66 24.71 -7.44
C TRP A 3 3.00 23.28 -7.89
N LEU A 4 2.47 22.83 -9.04
CA LEU A 4 2.82 21.53 -9.62
C LEU A 4 4.28 21.50 -10.09
N LEU A 5 4.72 22.58 -10.73
CA LEU A 5 6.13 22.72 -11.13
C LEU A 5 7.04 22.77 -9.89
N ALA A 6 6.66 23.55 -8.87
CA ALA A 6 7.40 23.61 -7.61
C ALA A 6 7.47 22.23 -6.94
N TRP A 7 6.35 21.50 -6.89
CA TRP A 7 6.32 20.13 -6.37
C TRP A 7 7.24 19.20 -7.15
N PHE A 8 7.17 19.23 -8.49
CA PHE A 8 8.04 18.42 -9.34
C PHE A 8 9.51 18.71 -9.09
N LEU A 9 9.91 19.98 -9.00
CA LEU A 9 11.30 20.37 -8.75
C LEU A 9 11.78 19.92 -7.37
N VAL A 10 10.98 20.06 -6.33
CA VAL A 10 11.30 19.57 -4.99
C VAL A 10 11.43 18.05 -4.99
N TRP A 11 10.43 17.35 -5.56
CA TRP A 11 10.49 15.90 -5.67
C TRP A 11 11.73 15.45 -6.45
N LEU A 12 12.04 16.05 -7.58
CA LEU A 12 13.22 15.73 -8.39
C LEU A 12 14.52 15.95 -7.61
N ALA A 13 14.62 17.03 -6.82
CA ALA A 13 15.78 17.29 -6.00
C ALA A 13 16.01 16.18 -4.95
N PHE A 14 14.94 15.70 -4.29
CA PHE A 14 15.03 14.58 -3.37
C PHE A 14 15.31 13.25 -4.06
N TYR A 15 14.71 13.02 -5.23
CA TYR A 15 14.85 11.76 -5.97
C TYR A 15 16.19 11.67 -6.74
N TRP A 16 16.84 12.77 -7.05
CA TRP A 16 17.99 12.83 -7.94
C TRP A 16 19.11 11.81 -7.65
N PRO A 17 19.54 11.57 -6.39
CA PRO A 17 20.59 10.60 -6.09
C PRO A 17 20.22 9.15 -6.47
N TRP A 18 18.92 8.82 -6.40
CA TRP A 18 18.40 7.51 -6.83
C TRP A 18 18.18 7.46 -8.34
N ALA A 19 17.70 8.55 -8.95
CA ALA A 19 17.49 8.65 -10.39
C ALA A 19 18.79 8.43 -11.18
N THR A 20 19.91 8.85 -10.64
CA THR A 20 21.25 8.66 -11.25
C THR A 20 21.83 7.27 -11.00
N GLY A 21 21.21 6.46 -10.18
CA GLY A 21 21.74 5.17 -9.74
C GLY A 21 22.91 5.26 -8.76
N ALA A 22 23.24 6.49 -8.28
CA ALA A 22 24.32 6.69 -7.29
C ALA A 22 23.97 6.10 -5.92
N LEU A 23 22.67 6.06 -5.59
CA LEU A 23 22.15 5.46 -4.37
C LEU A 23 21.06 4.42 -4.70
N THR A 24 20.89 3.47 -3.79
CA THR A 24 19.74 2.56 -3.75
C THR A 24 19.15 2.60 -2.35
N ILE A 25 17.86 2.31 -2.23
CA ILE A 25 17.20 2.21 -0.92
C ILE A 25 17.85 1.06 -0.15
N PRO A 26 18.42 1.33 1.05
CA PRO A 26 19.21 0.35 1.78
C PRO A 26 18.35 -0.68 2.52
N TRP A 27 19.00 -1.58 3.24
CA TRP A 27 18.46 -2.57 4.17
C TRP A 27 17.34 -3.42 3.51
N ASP A 28 16.13 -3.43 4.07
CA ASP A 28 15.03 -4.25 3.58
C ASP A 28 14.63 -3.91 2.14
N GLY A 29 14.77 -2.66 1.73
CA GLY A 29 14.57 -2.26 0.34
C GLY A 29 15.42 -3.10 -0.62
N LYS A 30 16.71 -3.23 -0.30
CA LYS A 30 17.68 -3.97 -1.11
C LYS A 30 17.70 -5.46 -0.80
N ALA A 31 17.60 -5.85 0.49
CA ALA A 31 17.78 -7.24 0.91
C ALA A 31 16.52 -8.10 0.76
N GLN A 32 15.32 -7.49 0.87
CA GLN A 32 14.05 -8.20 0.87
C GLN A 32 13.17 -7.80 -0.32
N PHE A 33 12.82 -6.51 -0.45
CA PHE A 33 11.81 -6.07 -1.41
C PHE A 33 12.27 -6.11 -2.86
N ALA A 34 13.49 -5.67 -3.15
CA ALA A 34 14.03 -5.72 -4.52
C ALA A 34 14.13 -7.17 -5.04
N PRO A 35 14.64 -8.17 -4.29
CA PRO A 35 14.59 -9.58 -4.69
C PRO A 35 13.18 -10.12 -4.90
N GLN A 36 12.19 -9.69 -4.09
CA GLN A 36 10.79 -10.11 -4.28
C GLN A 36 10.21 -9.57 -5.60
N VAL A 37 10.47 -8.31 -5.95
CA VAL A 37 10.05 -7.73 -7.22
C VAL A 37 10.75 -8.41 -8.41
N GLN A 38 12.04 -8.72 -8.28
CA GLN A 38 12.79 -9.48 -9.29
C GLN A 38 12.26 -10.91 -9.45
N PHE A 39 11.87 -11.56 -8.35
CA PHE A 39 11.23 -12.88 -8.39
C PHE A 39 9.88 -12.81 -9.12
N LEU A 40 9.06 -11.80 -8.82
CA LEU A 40 7.79 -11.54 -9.49
C LEU A 40 8.00 -11.39 -11.02
N ALA A 41 8.96 -10.55 -11.42
CA ALA A 41 9.28 -10.31 -12.83
C ALA A 41 9.76 -11.57 -13.55
N LYS A 42 10.67 -12.32 -12.95
CA LYS A 42 11.17 -13.58 -13.51
C LYS A 42 10.07 -14.65 -13.62
N SER A 43 9.15 -14.70 -12.67
CA SER A 43 8.02 -15.65 -12.72
C SER A 43 7.10 -15.30 -13.89
N PHE A 44 6.74 -14.03 -14.06
CA PHE A 44 5.90 -13.59 -15.18
C PHE A 44 6.58 -13.84 -16.54
N ALA A 45 7.90 -13.59 -16.65
CA ALA A 45 8.66 -13.86 -17.87
C ALA A 45 8.66 -15.35 -18.26
N ARG A 46 8.49 -16.27 -17.28
CA ARG A 46 8.35 -17.71 -17.50
C ARG A 46 6.91 -18.18 -17.69
N GLY A 47 5.92 -17.25 -17.61
CA GLY A 47 4.50 -17.61 -17.61
C GLY A 47 4.04 -18.31 -16.32
N GLU A 48 4.75 -18.14 -15.21
CA GLU A 48 4.46 -18.76 -13.92
C GLU A 48 3.80 -17.77 -12.97
N LEU A 49 2.90 -18.26 -12.12
CA LEU A 49 2.37 -17.48 -11.01
C LEU A 49 3.37 -17.46 -9.84
N PRO A 50 3.74 -16.29 -9.30
CA PRO A 50 4.76 -16.15 -8.26
C PRO A 50 4.22 -16.50 -6.86
N LEU A 51 3.55 -17.65 -6.72
CA LEU A 51 2.88 -18.05 -5.49
C LEU A 51 3.82 -18.73 -4.48
N TRP A 52 4.89 -19.34 -4.97
CA TRP A 52 5.87 -20.06 -4.18
C TRP A 52 7.29 -19.74 -4.65
N THR A 53 8.16 -19.28 -3.75
CA THR A 53 9.58 -19.08 -4.07
C THR A 53 10.42 -20.23 -3.49
N PRO A 54 11.25 -20.91 -4.30
CA PRO A 54 12.18 -21.91 -3.82
C PRO A 54 13.48 -21.31 -3.27
N ASN A 55 13.70 -20.02 -3.42
CA ASN A 55 15.01 -19.37 -3.24
C ASN A 55 15.31 -18.96 -1.79
N VAL A 56 14.33 -19.01 -0.90
CA VAL A 56 14.47 -18.60 0.50
C VAL A 56 13.89 -19.68 1.41
N PHE A 57 14.51 -19.91 2.58
CA PHE A 57 14.04 -20.83 3.61
C PHE A 57 13.73 -22.27 3.12
N ALA A 58 14.49 -22.78 2.13
CA ALA A 58 14.22 -24.06 1.47
C ALA A 58 12.84 -24.16 0.79
N GLY A 59 12.25 -23.01 0.47
CA GLY A 59 10.93 -22.83 -0.14
C GLY A 59 9.98 -22.05 0.76
N HIS A 60 9.36 -21.01 0.18
CA HIS A 60 8.51 -20.07 0.93
C HIS A 60 7.22 -19.75 0.15
N PRO A 61 6.04 -19.83 0.80
CA PRO A 61 4.76 -19.49 0.17
C PRO A 61 4.62 -17.96 0.02
N GLN A 62 5.05 -17.42 -1.11
CA GLN A 62 4.99 -15.99 -1.40
C GLN A 62 3.56 -15.44 -1.32
N ILE A 63 2.56 -16.26 -1.64
CA ILE A 63 1.14 -15.89 -1.54
C ILE A 63 0.72 -15.63 -0.09
N ALA A 64 1.31 -16.32 0.87
CA ALA A 64 1.00 -16.17 2.29
C ALA A 64 1.85 -15.10 2.99
N ASP A 65 2.92 -14.62 2.36
CA ASP A 65 3.77 -13.58 2.90
C ASP A 65 3.09 -12.21 2.83
N PRO A 66 2.78 -11.57 3.98
CA PRO A 66 2.14 -10.25 3.99
C PRO A 66 3.05 -9.14 3.44
N GLN A 67 4.35 -9.35 3.38
CA GLN A 67 5.32 -8.38 2.85
C GLN A 67 5.66 -8.62 1.39
N SER A 68 5.07 -9.64 0.74
CA SER A 68 5.25 -9.86 -0.70
C SER A 68 4.63 -8.73 -1.51
N MET A 69 5.26 -8.36 -2.62
CA MET A 69 4.76 -7.33 -3.54
C MET A 69 3.76 -7.89 -4.57
N LEU A 70 3.22 -9.09 -4.33
CA LEU A 70 2.37 -9.87 -5.24
C LEU A 70 1.10 -9.12 -5.67
N PHE A 71 0.52 -8.33 -4.78
CA PHE A 71 -0.71 -7.58 -5.04
C PHE A 71 -0.47 -6.07 -5.20
N SER A 72 0.78 -5.65 -5.43
CA SER A 72 1.14 -4.26 -5.61
C SER A 72 1.08 -3.87 -7.08
N PRO A 73 0.08 -3.09 -7.55
CA PRO A 73 -0.06 -2.76 -8.95
C PRO A 73 1.18 -2.13 -9.59
N PRO A 74 1.88 -1.17 -8.97
CA PRO A 74 3.06 -0.58 -9.59
C PRO A 74 4.18 -1.59 -9.80
N PHE A 75 4.37 -2.53 -8.88
CA PHE A 75 5.38 -3.59 -9.04
C PHE A 75 4.93 -4.70 -9.99
N ILE A 76 3.62 -5.00 -10.07
CA ILE A 76 3.09 -5.89 -11.10
C ILE A 76 3.33 -5.30 -12.49
N LEU A 77 3.03 -4.01 -12.68
CA LEU A 77 3.26 -3.32 -13.95
C LEU A 77 4.74 -3.29 -14.33
N LEU A 78 5.62 -3.00 -13.36
CA LEU A 78 7.06 -3.05 -13.56
C LEU A 78 7.50 -4.47 -13.98
N ALA A 79 7.06 -5.49 -13.26
CA ALA A 79 7.43 -6.89 -13.51
C ALA A 79 6.94 -7.40 -14.87
N LEU A 80 5.82 -6.89 -15.37
CA LEU A 80 5.33 -7.19 -16.73
C LEU A 80 6.12 -6.45 -17.82
N ALA A 81 6.65 -5.26 -17.50
CA ALA A 81 7.39 -4.44 -18.45
C ALA A 81 8.87 -4.80 -18.53
N ASP A 82 9.47 -5.23 -17.42
CA ASP A 82 10.89 -5.57 -17.32
C ASP A 82 11.06 -6.93 -16.61
N PRO A 83 11.57 -7.96 -17.30
CA PRO A 83 11.76 -9.29 -16.72
C PRO A 83 12.93 -9.36 -15.72
N ALA A 84 13.77 -8.34 -15.65
CA ALA A 84 14.95 -8.29 -14.77
C ALA A 84 15.21 -6.87 -14.22
N PRO A 85 14.23 -6.26 -13.51
CA PRO A 85 14.35 -4.86 -13.07
C PRO A 85 15.54 -4.69 -12.13
N GLY A 86 16.38 -3.70 -12.44
CA GLY A 86 17.48 -3.30 -11.58
C GLY A 86 16.99 -2.58 -10.32
N PRO A 87 17.78 -2.55 -9.23
CA PRO A 87 17.39 -1.90 -7.98
C PRO A 87 16.98 -0.43 -8.17
N TRP A 88 17.67 0.32 -9.00
CA TRP A 88 17.35 1.73 -9.25
C TRP A 88 15.99 1.94 -9.93
N VAL A 89 15.55 1.00 -10.79
CA VAL A 89 14.22 1.04 -11.41
C VAL A 89 13.15 0.76 -10.37
N ILE A 90 13.40 -0.23 -9.50
CA ILE A 90 12.50 -0.60 -8.40
C ILE A 90 12.34 0.59 -7.45
N ASP A 91 13.44 1.24 -7.06
CA ASP A 91 13.43 2.44 -6.21
C ASP A 91 12.67 3.59 -6.88
N SER A 92 12.83 3.75 -8.20
CA SER A 92 12.12 4.77 -8.99
C SER A 92 10.59 4.62 -8.89
N VAL A 93 10.08 3.39 -8.83
CA VAL A 93 8.63 3.15 -8.62
C VAL A 93 8.18 3.67 -7.26
N VAL A 94 8.97 3.46 -6.20
CA VAL A 94 8.65 3.97 -4.86
C VAL A 94 8.60 5.50 -4.87
N PHE A 95 9.60 6.16 -5.47
CA PHE A 95 9.62 7.62 -5.58
C PHE A 95 8.51 8.17 -6.48
N ALA A 96 8.13 7.47 -7.55
CA ALA A 96 6.97 7.84 -8.38
C ALA A 96 5.66 7.79 -7.58
N MET A 97 5.48 6.80 -6.72
CA MET A 97 4.33 6.72 -5.83
C MET A 97 4.30 7.85 -4.80
N LEU A 98 5.45 8.26 -4.26
CA LEU A 98 5.56 9.44 -3.40
C LEU A 98 5.24 10.74 -4.14
N PHE A 99 5.65 10.85 -5.41
CA PHE A 99 5.29 11.98 -6.26
C PHE A 99 3.78 12.11 -6.43
N ILE A 100 3.12 11.01 -6.78
CA ILE A 100 1.66 10.94 -6.94
C ILE A 100 0.97 11.28 -5.61
N ALA A 101 1.44 10.72 -4.50
CA ALA A 101 0.89 10.99 -3.19
C ALA A 101 0.95 12.49 -2.83
N GLY A 102 2.07 13.15 -3.09
CA GLY A 102 2.21 14.60 -2.86
C GLY A 102 1.25 15.44 -3.70
N ILE A 103 1.00 15.04 -4.97
CA ILE A 103 -0.04 15.69 -5.80
C ILE A 103 -1.41 15.59 -5.11
N PHE A 104 -1.79 14.40 -4.64
CA PHE A 104 -3.10 14.19 -4.01
C PHE A 104 -3.24 14.90 -2.66
N ILE A 105 -2.16 15.01 -1.88
CA ILE A 105 -2.15 15.82 -0.66
C ILE A 105 -2.38 17.31 -1.00
N ALA A 106 -1.68 17.84 -2.00
CA ALA A 106 -1.87 19.23 -2.42
C ALA A 106 -3.27 19.47 -2.99
N LEU A 107 -3.85 18.52 -3.72
CA LEU A 107 -5.24 18.61 -4.19
C LEU A 107 -6.24 18.53 -3.04
N PHE A 108 -6.00 17.68 -2.06
CA PHE A 108 -6.83 17.55 -0.87
C PHE A 108 -6.86 18.86 -0.04
N THR A 109 -5.70 19.45 0.21
CA THR A 109 -5.61 20.73 0.93
C THR A 109 -6.30 21.88 0.18
N ARG A 110 -6.24 21.87 -1.16
CA ARG A 110 -7.00 22.83 -1.99
C ARG A 110 -8.52 22.64 -1.87
N ASP A 111 -8.99 21.40 -1.85
CA ASP A 111 -10.42 21.10 -1.62
C ASP A 111 -10.87 21.56 -0.22
N LEU A 112 -9.96 21.68 0.75
CA LEU A 112 -10.21 22.28 2.07
C LEU A 112 -10.14 23.81 2.08
N GLY A 113 -9.86 24.44 0.94
CA GLY A 113 -9.76 25.91 0.82
C GLY A 113 -8.40 26.48 1.25
N TRP A 114 -7.37 25.65 1.41
CA TRP A 114 -6.05 26.11 1.82
C TRP A 114 -5.30 26.77 0.65
N HIS A 115 -4.40 27.72 0.99
CA HIS A 115 -3.55 28.37 0.00
C HIS A 115 -2.59 27.36 -0.66
N GLY A 116 -2.26 27.57 -1.95
CA GLY A 116 -1.42 26.64 -2.71
C GLY A 116 -0.02 26.39 -2.12
N GLY A 117 0.57 27.39 -1.46
CA GLY A 117 1.85 27.24 -0.74
C GLY A 117 1.74 26.30 0.45
N THR A 118 0.63 26.35 1.20
CA THR A 118 0.37 25.43 2.31
C THR A 118 0.21 23.98 1.79
N GLY A 119 -0.47 23.81 0.65
CA GLY A 119 -0.59 22.52 -0.01
C GLY A 119 0.76 21.94 -0.43
N LEU A 120 1.65 22.79 -0.94
CA LEU A 120 3.02 22.37 -1.28
C LEU A 120 3.80 21.91 -0.05
N ILE A 121 3.75 22.68 1.04
CA ILE A 121 4.41 22.30 2.31
C ILE A 121 3.84 20.99 2.82
N ALA A 122 2.52 20.81 2.81
CA ALA A 122 1.89 19.57 3.23
C ALA A 122 2.35 18.37 2.37
N ALA A 123 2.46 18.54 1.05
CA ALA A 123 2.98 17.50 0.16
C ALA A 123 4.44 17.14 0.46
N ILE A 124 5.31 18.14 0.72
CA ILE A 124 6.71 17.94 1.08
C ILE A 124 6.82 17.17 2.40
N VAL A 125 6.12 17.62 3.44
CA VAL A 125 6.14 16.98 4.75
C VAL A 125 5.60 15.56 4.68
N PHE A 126 4.54 15.32 3.89
CA PHE A 126 3.97 14.00 3.71
C PHE A 126 4.95 13.04 3.01
N ALA A 127 5.54 13.47 1.88
CA ALA A 127 6.35 12.59 1.05
C ALA A 127 7.79 12.43 1.54
N PHE A 128 8.35 13.44 2.22
CA PHE A 128 9.78 13.50 2.59
C PHE A 128 10.02 13.82 4.06
N GLY A 129 8.96 13.94 4.87
CA GLY A 129 9.10 14.11 6.30
C GLY A 129 9.78 12.89 6.96
N ALA A 130 10.30 13.06 8.17
CA ALA A 130 11.08 12.06 8.89
C ALA A 130 10.36 10.69 9.00
N ALA A 131 9.05 10.69 9.18
CA ALA A 131 8.26 9.46 9.25
C ALA A 131 8.30 8.65 7.94
N MET A 132 8.24 9.32 6.79
CA MET A 132 8.32 8.68 5.48
C MET A 132 9.74 8.26 5.16
N ALA A 133 10.72 9.14 5.41
CA ALA A 133 12.14 8.87 5.17
C ALA A 133 12.61 7.63 5.95
N TRP A 134 12.20 7.50 7.21
CA TRP A 134 12.52 6.34 8.03
C TRP A 134 11.90 5.04 7.52
N ARG A 135 10.74 5.12 6.86
CA ARG A 135 10.03 3.96 6.31
C ARG A 135 10.41 3.61 4.87
N LEU A 136 11.25 4.43 4.23
CA LEU A 136 11.57 4.26 2.81
C LEU A 136 12.09 2.85 2.47
N GLN A 137 12.78 2.21 3.40
CA GLN A 137 13.25 0.82 3.28
C GLN A 137 12.12 -0.23 3.28
N HIS A 138 10.93 0.09 3.80
CA HIS A 138 9.78 -0.82 3.89
C HIS A 138 8.74 -0.47 2.80
N PHE A 139 8.94 -0.97 1.59
CA PHE A 139 8.12 -0.61 0.41
C PHE A 139 6.62 -0.76 0.64
N GLY A 140 6.16 -1.85 1.27
CA GLY A 140 4.75 -2.04 1.59
C GLY A 140 4.16 -0.90 2.40
N GLN A 141 4.89 -0.44 3.44
CA GLN A 141 4.45 0.65 4.32
C GLN A 141 4.42 1.99 3.59
N VAL A 142 5.43 2.27 2.75
CA VAL A 142 5.47 3.50 1.93
C VAL A 142 4.31 3.50 0.93
N LEU A 143 4.02 2.37 0.29
CA LEU A 143 2.91 2.26 -0.64
C LEU A 143 1.56 2.42 0.05
N SER A 144 1.37 1.85 1.24
CA SER A 144 0.14 2.05 2.04
C SER A 144 -0.09 3.53 2.34
N LEU A 145 0.95 4.26 2.76
CA LEU A 145 0.88 5.71 2.94
C LEU A 145 0.62 6.44 1.63
N ALA A 146 1.29 6.04 0.55
CA ALA A 146 1.10 6.67 -0.76
C ALA A 146 -0.32 6.50 -1.29
N TYR A 147 -0.95 5.34 -1.09
CA TYR A 147 -2.36 5.12 -1.44
C TYR A 147 -3.33 5.86 -0.52
N MET A 148 -2.96 6.12 0.74
CA MET A 148 -3.81 6.91 1.65
C MET A 148 -4.07 8.32 1.10
N ALA A 149 -3.10 8.96 0.47
CA ALA A 149 -3.23 10.32 -0.05
C ALA A 149 -4.34 10.47 -1.12
N PRO A 150 -4.38 9.69 -2.22
CA PRO A 150 -5.51 9.73 -3.15
C PRO A 150 -6.81 9.24 -2.50
N THR A 151 -6.77 8.27 -1.59
CA THR A 151 -7.97 7.78 -0.92
C THR A 151 -8.65 8.87 -0.10
N ILE A 152 -7.91 9.62 0.73
CA ILE A 152 -8.50 10.69 1.56
C ILE A 152 -9.03 11.84 0.70
N PHE A 153 -8.35 12.18 -0.40
CA PHE A 153 -8.82 13.16 -1.38
C PHE A 153 -10.14 12.74 -2.02
N LEU A 154 -10.21 11.50 -2.53
CA LEU A 154 -11.40 10.96 -3.17
C LEU A 154 -12.57 10.82 -2.16
N LEU A 155 -12.29 10.36 -0.95
CA LEU A 155 -13.25 10.25 0.13
C LEU A 155 -13.81 11.62 0.54
N ASN A 156 -12.96 12.65 0.61
CA ASN A 156 -13.41 14.02 0.86
C ASN A 156 -14.42 14.49 -0.19
N ARG A 157 -14.17 14.20 -1.47
CA ARG A 157 -15.08 14.52 -2.57
C ARG A 157 -16.35 13.68 -2.57
N ALA A 158 -16.25 12.41 -2.19
CA ALA A 158 -17.38 11.50 -2.08
C ALA A 158 -18.37 11.92 -0.98
N LEU A 159 -17.86 12.50 0.11
CA LEU A 159 -18.65 12.96 1.26
C LEU A 159 -19.01 14.46 1.19
N SER A 160 -18.61 15.17 0.13
CA SER A 160 -18.96 16.58 -0.08
C SER A 160 -20.35 16.74 -0.67
N ASP A 161 -20.88 17.96 -0.64
CA ASP A 161 -22.16 18.31 -1.28
C ASP A 161 -22.00 18.38 -2.81
N ARG A 162 -22.15 17.23 -3.46
CA ARG A 162 -22.02 17.01 -4.90
C ARG A 162 -23.22 16.19 -5.41
N PRO A 163 -23.51 16.24 -6.73
CA PRO A 163 -24.50 15.35 -7.33
C PRO A 163 -24.23 13.87 -6.97
N ILE A 164 -25.30 13.11 -6.73
CA ILE A 164 -25.23 11.72 -6.26
C ILE A 164 -24.32 10.83 -7.15
N ALA A 165 -24.39 11.01 -8.47
CA ALA A 165 -23.55 10.26 -9.41
C ALA A 165 -22.05 10.53 -9.20
N ALA A 166 -21.66 11.79 -8.94
CA ALA A 166 -20.28 12.15 -8.64
C ALA A 166 -19.83 11.57 -7.30
N ARG A 167 -20.71 11.57 -6.29
CA ARG A 167 -20.41 10.99 -4.96
C ARG A 167 -20.20 9.48 -5.04
N ILE A 168 -21.04 8.77 -5.79
CA ILE A 168 -20.89 7.34 -6.07
C ILE A 168 -19.57 7.08 -6.79
N LEU A 169 -19.27 7.84 -7.84
CA LEU A 169 -18.00 7.71 -8.57
C LEU A 169 -16.78 7.92 -7.67
N TYR A 170 -16.75 9.03 -6.92
CA TYR A 170 -15.64 9.29 -5.98
C TYR A 170 -15.56 8.27 -4.86
N GLY A 171 -16.69 7.75 -4.38
CA GLY A 171 -16.74 6.65 -3.42
C GLY A 171 -16.14 5.37 -3.99
N ALA A 172 -16.56 4.96 -5.19
CA ALA A 172 -16.01 3.79 -5.87
C ALA A 172 -14.49 3.92 -6.12
N LEU A 173 -14.03 5.09 -6.59
CA LEU A 173 -12.60 5.35 -6.78
C LEU A 173 -11.82 5.35 -5.46
N ALA A 174 -12.40 5.88 -4.39
CA ALA A 174 -11.80 5.81 -3.05
C ALA A 174 -11.67 4.35 -2.58
N GLY A 175 -12.70 3.53 -2.79
CA GLY A 175 -12.68 2.10 -2.49
C GLY A 175 -11.66 1.33 -3.34
N LEU A 176 -11.55 1.66 -4.62
CA LEU A 176 -10.54 1.09 -5.52
C LEU A 176 -9.12 1.31 -4.97
N VAL A 177 -8.78 2.54 -4.58
CA VAL A 177 -7.44 2.86 -4.08
C VAL A 177 -7.24 2.32 -2.66
N ALA A 178 -8.26 2.38 -1.79
CA ALA A 178 -8.20 1.82 -0.44
C ALA A 178 -7.97 0.30 -0.44
N ALA A 179 -8.45 -0.42 -1.46
CA ALA A 179 -8.19 -1.84 -1.62
C ALA A 179 -6.68 -2.15 -1.63
N PHE A 180 -5.86 -1.30 -2.23
CA PHE A 180 -4.40 -1.50 -2.26
C PHE A 180 -3.73 -1.21 -0.92
N ILE A 181 -4.33 -0.40 -0.04
CA ILE A 181 -3.91 -0.27 1.36
C ILE A 181 -4.13 -1.60 2.09
N VAL A 182 -5.30 -2.21 1.91
CA VAL A 182 -5.62 -3.52 2.52
C VAL A 182 -4.73 -4.63 1.96
N LEU A 183 -4.50 -4.64 0.65
CA LEU A 183 -3.66 -5.62 -0.02
C LEU A 183 -2.16 -5.47 0.30
N GLY A 184 -1.74 -4.32 0.84
CA GLY A 184 -0.42 -4.14 1.43
C GLY A 184 -0.20 -5.03 2.66
N ARG A 185 -1.27 -5.41 3.35
CA ARG A 185 -1.30 -6.36 4.48
C ARG A 185 -0.32 -6.02 5.61
N ASP A 186 0.00 -4.75 5.76
CA ASP A 186 0.95 -4.24 6.76
C ASP A 186 0.24 -3.43 7.86
N GLN A 187 0.96 -3.21 8.97
CA GLN A 187 0.46 -2.49 10.13
C GLN A 187 0.17 -1.01 9.82
N VAL A 188 0.96 -0.39 8.94
CA VAL A 188 0.77 1.01 8.53
C VAL A 188 -0.50 1.13 7.70
N GLY A 189 -0.79 0.14 6.84
CA GLY A 189 -2.04 0.05 6.11
C GLY A 189 -3.26 0.04 7.04
N LEU A 190 -3.21 -0.74 8.13
CA LEU A 190 -4.26 -0.76 9.13
C LEU A 190 -4.44 0.61 9.81
N LEU A 191 -3.35 1.28 10.16
CA LEU A 191 -3.40 2.64 10.72
C LEU A 191 -3.99 3.65 9.72
N CYS A 192 -3.64 3.53 8.43
CA CYS A 192 -4.24 4.34 7.36
C CYS A 192 -5.75 4.16 7.31
N LEU A 193 -6.25 2.93 7.42
CA LEU A 193 -7.69 2.67 7.45
C LEU A 193 -8.38 3.32 8.65
N TYR A 194 -7.79 3.27 9.83
CA TYR A 194 -8.31 3.98 11.01
C TYR A 194 -8.38 5.49 10.79
N ILE A 195 -7.36 6.08 10.17
CA ILE A 195 -7.35 7.52 9.83
C ILE A 195 -8.46 7.84 8.84
N LEU A 196 -8.67 7.00 7.81
CA LEU A 196 -9.72 7.21 6.81
C LEU A 196 -11.12 7.10 7.43
N VAL A 197 -11.36 6.15 8.33
CA VAL A 197 -12.62 6.02 9.10
C VAL A 197 -12.83 7.23 10.00
N ALA A 198 -11.80 7.63 10.74
CA ALA A 198 -11.87 8.83 11.60
C ALA A 198 -12.15 10.09 10.76
N PHE A 199 -11.49 10.23 9.60
CA PHE A 199 -11.75 11.34 8.68
C PHE A 199 -13.21 11.32 8.19
N ALA A 200 -13.73 10.17 7.74
CA ALA A 200 -15.13 10.05 7.33
C ALA A 200 -16.09 10.46 8.47
N ALA A 201 -15.79 10.06 9.70
CA ALA A 201 -16.56 10.46 10.86
C ALA A 201 -16.56 11.98 11.06
N THR A 202 -15.43 12.67 10.87
CA THR A 202 -15.37 14.14 10.96
C THR A 202 -16.19 14.85 9.87
N ARG A 203 -16.51 14.18 8.78
CA ARG A 203 -17.35 14.73 7.69
C ARG A 203 -18.83 14.47 7.90
N VAL A 204 -19.19 13.42 8.63
CA VAL A 204 -20.59 12.98 8.82
C VAL A 204 -21.17 13.38 10.16
N LEU A 205 -20.38 13.29 11.24
CA LEU A 205 -20.90 13.48 12.60
C LEU A 205 -21.15 14.95 13.01
N PRO A 206 -20.35 15.97 12.61
CA PRO A 206 -20.51 17.34 13.11
C PRO A 206 -21.85 17.96 12.73
N GLY A 207 -22.46 18.70 13.66
CA GLY A 207 -23.71 19.44 13.49
C GLY A 207 -24.81 18.99 14.45
N PRO A 208 -26.02 19.56 14.37
CA PRO A 208 -27.14 19.25 15.26
C PRO A 208 -27.52 17.76 15.19
N LEU A 209 -27.79 17.13 16.35
CA LEU A 209 -28.16 15.72 16.42
C LEU A 209 -29.42 15.37 15.59
N GLY A 210 -30.40 16.30 15.52
CA GLY A 210 -31.61 16.10 14.71
C GLY A 210 -31.37 15.95 13.21
N THR A 211 -30.23 16.41 12.69
CA THR A 211 -29.85 16.25 11.27
C THR A 211 -28.89 15.09 11.02
N LEU A 212 -28.50 14.33 12.05
CA LEU A 212 -27.58 13.22 11.92
C LEU A 212 -28.09 12.12 10.97
N PRO A 213 -29.39 11.69 11.01
CA PRO A 213 -29.88 10.69 10.08
C PRO A 213 -29.77 11.12 8.62
N THR A 214 -30.07 12.37 8.31
CA THR A 214 -29.98 12.89 6.92
C THR A 214 -28.55 12.96 6.44
N ARG A 215 -27.57 13.29 7.30
CA ARG A 215 -26.15 13.32 6.97
C ARG A 215 -25.62 11.90 6.75
N ILE A 216 -26.00 10.95 7.59
CA ILE A 216 -25.68 9.53 7.36
C ILE A 216 -26.25 9.07 6.04
N LEU A 217 -27.54 9.31 5.80
CA LEU A 217 -28.22 8.90 4.56
C LEU A 217 -27.58 9.54 3.32
N HIS A 218 -27.10 10.78 3.46
CA HIS A 218 -26.32 11.45 2.43
C HIS A 218 -25.00 10.72 2.13
N ALA A 219 -24.27 10.22 3.12
CA ALA A 219 -23.01 9.51 2.94
C ALA A 219 -23.16 8.09 2.37
N VAL A 220 -24.30 7.40 2.64
CA VAL A 220 -24.53 5.99 2.29
C VAL A 220 -24.17 5.63 0.84
N PRO A 221 -24.61 6.35 -0.22
CA PRO A 221 -24.32 5.93 -1.59
C PRO A 221 -22.81 5.87 -1.89
N ALA A 222 -22.06 6.84 -1.38
CA ALA A 222 -20.61 6.89 -1.56
C ALA A 222 -19.89 5.79 -0.77
N VAL A 223 -20.29 5.57 0.48
CA VAL A 223 -19.72 4.54 1.35
C VAL A 223 -20.03 3.14 0.79
N VAL A 224 -21.26 2.89 0.36
CA VAL A 224 -21.62 1.60 -0.24
C VAL A 224 -20.83 1.35 -1.52
N ALA A 225 -20.76 2.33 -2.43
CA ALA A 225 -19.99 2.20 -3.66
C ALA A 225 -18.48 1.91 -3.36
N GLY A 226 -17.88 2.63 -2.42
CA GLY A 226 -16.51 2.41 -2.00
C GLY A 226 -16.30 1.03 -1.38
N SER A 227 -17.18 0.62 -0.47
CA SER A 227 -17.10 -0.70 0.18
C SER A 227 -17.25 -1.85 -0.82
N VAL A 228 -18.21 -1.76 -1.73
CA VAL A 228 -18.41 -2.78 -2.77
C VAL A 228 -17.18 -2.90 -3.67
N THR A 229 -16.64 -1.77 -4.12
CA THR A 229 -15.45 -1.77 -4.98
C THR A 229 -14.23 -2.33 -4.24
N ALA A 230 -13.99 -1.91 -2.99
CA ALA A 230 -12.89 -2.42 -2.19
C ALA A 230 -13.02 -3.93 -1.95
N LEU A 231 -14.19 -4.40 -1.52
CA LEU A 231 -14.45 -5.83 -1.28
C LEU A 231 -14.27 -6.67 -2.54
N ALA A 232 -14.76 -6.21 -3.69
CA ALA A 232 -14.60 -6.92 -4.96
C ALA A 232 -13.13 -7.16 -5.31
N LEU A 233 -12.24 -6.24 -4.93
CA LEU A 233 -10.80 -6.34 -5.21
C LEU A 233 -10.03 -7.15 -4.15
N VAL A 234 -10.43 -7.10 -2.88
CA VAL A 234 -9.62 -7.68 -1.79
C VAL A 234 -10.05 -9.10 -1.40
N VAL A 235 -11.32 -9.48 -1.63
CA VAL A 235 -11.84 -10.77 -1.16
C VAL A 235 -11.04 -11.95 -1.72
N LEU A 236 -10.82 -12.01 -3.03
CA LEU A 236 -10.09 -13.11 -3.65
C LEU A 236 -8.61 -13.13 -3.23
N PRO A 237 -7.83 -12.05 -3.31
CA PRO A 237 -6.45 -12.03 -2.81
C PRO A 237 -6.31 -12.44 -1.34
N ILE A 238 -7.20 -11.95 -0.47
CA ILE A 238 -7.16 -12.32 0.96
C ILE A 238 -7.51 -13.79 1.14
N ALA A 239 -8.54 -14.29 0.45
CA ALA A 239 -8.89 -15.71 0.51
C ALA A 239 -7.73 -16.61 0.05
N LEU A 240 -7.04 -16.24 -1.04
CA LEU A 240 -5.86 -16.95 -1.52
C LEU A 240 -4.69 -16.88 -0.52
N THR A 241 -4.47 -15.73 0.12
CA THR A 241 -3.45 -15.55 1.17
C THR A 241 -3.73 -16.47 2.36
N LEU A 242 -4.99 -16.48 2.85
CA LEU A 242 -5.38 -17.32 3.97
C LEU A 242 -5.31 -18.81 3.62
N LEU A 243 -5.75 -19.18 2.43
CA LEU A 243 -5.66 -20.55 1.94
C LEU A 243 -4.20 -20.99 1.79
N GLY A 244 -3.35 -20.14 1.18
CA GLY A 244 -1.91 -20.39 1.06
C GLY A 244 -1.25 -20.57 2.42
N GLY A 245 -1.53 -19.66 3.37
CA GLY A 245 -1.04 -19.78 4.75
C GLY A 245 -1.54 -21.05 5.45
N TYR A 246 -2.81 -21.41 5.28
CA TYR A 246 -3.37 -22.64 5.85
C TYR A 246 -2.75 -23.90 5.24
N LEU A 247 -2.55 -23.96 3.93
CA LEU A 247 -1.98 -25.11 3.25
C LEU A 247 -0.49 -25.30 3.54
N THR A 248 0.22 -24.20 3.82
CA THR A 248 1.67 -24.20 4.09
C THR A 248 2.01 -24.05 5.57
N ALA A 249 0.98 -23.94 6.44
CA ALA A 249 1.18 -23.81 7.87
C ALA A 249 1.99 -25.00 8.42
N PRO A 250 2.93 -24.77 9.34
CA PRO A 250 3.76 -25.80 9.96
C PRO A 250 2.98 -27.01 10.47
N ARG A 251 1.74 -26.81 10.92
CA ARG A 251 0.85 -27.91 11.36
C ARG A 251 0.63 -28.99 10.30
N ARG A 252 0.75 -28.69 9.01
CA ARG A 252 0.67 -29.68 7.94
C ARG A 252 2.04 -30.22 7.51
N ALA A 253 3.06 -29.39 7.56
CA ALA A 253 4.44 -29.86 7.46
C ALA A 253 4.78 -30.80 8.62
N TYR A 254 4.28 -30.51 9.82
CA TYR A 254 4.41 -31.35 11.02
C TYR A 254 3.39 -32.49 11.10
N GLY A 255 2.45 -32.62 10.18
CA GLY A 255 1.54 -33.77 10.13
C GLY A 255 2.25 -35.09 9.86
N PHE A 256 3.52 -35.03 9.45
CA PHE A 256 4.43 -36.18 9.33
C PHE A 256 5.45 -36.29 10.48
N LEU A 257 5.56 -35.26 11.32
CA LEU A 257 6.42 -35.26 12.50
C LEU A 257 5.52 -35.39 13.72
N THR A 258 5.87 -36.32 14.59
CA THR A 258 5.22 -36.45 15.89
C THR A 258 5.49 -35.18 16.74
N ASP A 259 4.70 -34.95 17.77
CA ASP A 259 4.96 -33.84 18.72
C ASP A 259 6.36 -33.94 19.35
N GLN A 260 6.92 -35.14 19.45
CA GLN A 260 8.28 -35.40 19.91
C GLN A 260 9.33 -34.89 18.90
N ASP A 261 9.12 -35.09 17.61
CA ASP A 261 10.02 -34.61 16.54
C ASP A 261 10.00 -33.10 16.43
N ALA A 262 8.82 -32.47 16.59
CA ALA A 262 8.66 -31.01 16.63
C ALA A 262 9.40 -30.42 17.83
N ASN A 263 9.32 -31.02 19.00
CA ASN A 263 10.05 -30.61 20.19
C ASN A 263 11.56 -30.83 20.05
N ALA A 264 12.01 -31.91 19.45
CA ALA A 264 13.41 -32.16 19.17
C ALA A 264 14.01 -31.16 18.20
N LEU A 265 13.27 -30.77 17.12
CA LEU A 265 13.68 -29.75 16.19
C LEU A 265 13.75 -28.37 16.86
N TRP A 266 12.78 -28.05 17.72
CA TRP A 266 12.73 -26.79 18.47
C TRP A 266 13.88 -26.67 19.48
N MET A 267 14.24 -27.77 20.13
CA MET A 267 15.40 -27.81 21.04
C MET A 267 16.72 -27.70 20.27
N SER A 268 16.83 -28.29 19.08
CA SER A 268 18.02 -28.18 18.23
C SER A 268 18.22 -26.75 17.71
N LEU A 269 17.13 -26.04 17.33
CA LEU A 269 17.19 -24.64 16.93
C LEU A 269 17.58 -23.71 18.07
N LYS A 270 17.15 -23.99 19.29
CA LYS A 270 17.60 -23.26 20.50
C LYS A 270 19.09 -23.44 20.79
N GLN A 271 19.66 -24.60 20.53
CA GLN A 271 21.09 -24.86 20.73
C GLN A 271 21.99 -24.16 19.70
N LEU A 272 21.45 -23.81 18.52
CA LEU A 272 22.17 -23.05 17.49
C LEU A 272 22.11 -21.52 17.71
N SER A 273 21.36 -21.05 18.69
CA SER A 273 21.17 -19.62 19.03
C SER A 273 21.98 -19.17 20.26
N VAL A 274 22.95 -19.94 20.75
CA VAL A 274 23.86 -19.61 21.85
C VAL A 274 25.27 -19.28 21.35
#